data_6d8b301c23c71ac4c02938ac3290fd3b
#
_entry.id   6d8b301c23c71ac4c02938ac3290fd3b
#
_cell.length_a   1.000
_cell.length_b   1.000
_cell.length_c   1.000
_cell.angle_alpha   90.00
_cell.angle_beta   90.00
_cell.angle_gamma   90.00
#
_symmetry.space_group_name_H-M   'P 1'
#
loop_
_entity.id
_entity.type
_entity.pdbx_description
1 polymer ?
#
loop_
_entity_poly.entity_id
_entity_poly.type
_entity_poly.pdbx_seq_one_letter_code
_entity_poly.pdbx_strand_id
1 'polypeptide(L)'
;MISGLQLTSARLIWLVHEDAQEGVDYHLDKLLPFWQLTSEQDWQLCERVQQGIQSTAYRPGPLSKMREYNLEAFIHWYLRQLE
;
A
#
# COMPACT_ATOMS: atom_id res chain seq x y z
N MET A 1 9.84 7.05 -20.72
CA MET A 1 10.66 6.16 -19.85
C MET A 1 10.12 6.23 -18.44
N ILE A 2 9.87 5.07 -17.84
CA ILE A 2 9.44 5.01 -16.44
C ILE A 2 10.69 5.06 -15.57
N SER A 3 10.78 6.06 -14.69
CA SER A 3 11.88 6.12 -13.72
C SER A 3 11.59 5.16 -12.55
N GLY A 4 12.63 4.73 -11.83
CA GLY A 4 12.46 3.90 -10.63
C GLY A 4 11.65 4.56 -9.53
N LEU A 5 11.55 5.90 -9.54
CA LEU A 5 10.75 6.65 -8.58
C LEU A 5 9.25 6.57 -8.86
N GLN A 6 8.86 6.16 -10.06
CA GLN A 6 7.47 6.04 -10.48
C GLN A 6 7.02 4.60 -10.64
N LEU A 7 7.86 3.66 -10.28
CA LEU A 7 7.56 2.24 -10.37
C LEU A 7 7.62 1.61 -8.98
N THR A 8 6.53 0.96 -8.59
CA THR A 8 6.45 0.24 -7.33
C THR A 8 6.12 -1.22 -7.60
N SER A 9 6.79 -2.12 -6.92
CA SER A 9 6.49 -3.54 -6.95
C SER A 9 5.96 -3.95 -5.58
N ALA A 10 4.86 -4.69 -5.57
CA ALA A 10 4.25 -5.19 -4.34
C ALA A 10 4.26 -6.71 -4.33
N ARG A 11 4.66 -7.29 -3.20
CA ARG A 11 4.64 -8.73 -2.99
C ARG A 11 3.85 -9.02 -1.72
N LEU A 12 2.80 -9.84 -1.85
CA LEU A 12 1.96 -10.22 -0.73
C LEU A 12 2.30 -11.65 -0.33
N ILE A 13 2.51 -11.86 0.96
CA ILE A 13 2.91 -13.15 1.51
C ILE A 13 1.97 -13.49 2.67
N TRP A 14 1.31 -14.65 2.58
CA TRP A 14 0.51 -15.17 3.68
C TRP A 14 1.29 -16.29 4.37
N LEU A 15 1.43 -16.16 5.67
CA LEU A 15 2.10 -17.17 6.47
C LEU A 15 1.07 -18.13 7.06
N VAL A 16 1.35 -19.41 6.97
CA VAL A 16 0.51 -20.45 7.56
C VAL A 16 1.39 -21.33 8.45
N HIS A 17 0.75 -22.14 9.31
CA HIS A 17 1.48 -23.08 10.13
C HIS A 17 2.25 -24.07 9.24
N GLU A 18 3.42 -24.53 9.71
CA GLU A 18 4.27 -25.43 8.90
C GLU A 18 3.58 -26.73 8.51
N ASP A 19 2.64 -27.21 9.33
CA ASP A 19 1.87 -28.43 9.06
C ASP A 19 0.56 -28.15 8.33
N ALA A 20 0.27 -26.91 7.95
CA ALA A 20 -0.96 -26.55 7.26
C ALA A 20 -0.99 -27.12 5.86
N GLN A 21 -2.14 -27.66 5.46
CA GLN A 21 -2.34 -28.26 4.14
C GLN A 21 -3.31 -27.44 3.32
N GLU A 22 -2.89 -27.13 2.10
CA GLU A 22 -3.75 -26.43 1.15
C GLU A 22 -4.99 -27.29 0.85
N GLY A 23 -6.16 -26.63 0.86
CA GLY A 23 -7.44 -27.31 0.64
C GLY A 23 -8.07 -27.88 1.89
N VAL A 24 -7.36 -27.89 3.02
CA VAL A 24 -7.85 -28.37 4.31
C VAL A 24 -7.83 -27.23 5.32
N ASP A 25 -6.65 -26.70 5.61
CA ASP A 25 -6.47 -25.64 6.62
C ASP A 25 -6.66 -24.25 6.04
N TYR A 26 -6.40 -24.10 4.75
CA TYR A 26 -6.66 -22.87 4.02
C TYR A 26 -7.00 -23.19 2.56
N HIS A 27 -7.71 -22.24 1.90
CA HIS A 27 -8.19 -22.44 0.54
C HIS A 27 -7.75 -21.25 -0.32
N LEU A 28 -6.86 -21.50 -1.28
CA LEU A 28 -6.37 -20.46 -2.18
C LEU A 28 -7.48 -19.85 -3.04
N ASP A 29 -8.43 -20.69 -3.48
CA ASP A 29 -9.57 -20.23 -4.28
C ASP A 29 -10.51 -19.28 -3.54
N LYS A 30 -10.44 -19.24 -2.21
CA LYS A 30 -11.19 -18.30 -1.36
C LYS A 30 -10.35 -17.11 -0.94
N LEU A 31 -9.06 -17.33 -0.74
CA LEU A 31 -8.14 -16.31 -0.24
C LEU A 31 -7.69 -15.37 -1.35
N LEU A 32 -7.19 -15.90 -2.45
CA LEU A 32 -6.53 -15.10 -3.49
C LEU A 32 -7.46 -14.16 -4.24
N PRO A 33 -8.67 -14.57 -4.68
CA PRO A 33 -9.51 -13.67 -5.48
C PRO A 33 -9.93 -12.40 -4.75
N PHE A 34 -10.25 -12.50 -3.46
CA PHE A 34 -10.60 -11.33 -2.66
C PHE A 34 -9.43 -10.35 -2.55
N TRP A 35 -8.26 -10.86 -2.19
CA TRP A 35 -7.08 -10.01 -2.03
C TRP A 35 -6.59 -9.45 -3.36
N GLN A 36 -6.70 -10.23 -4.44
CA GLN A 36 -6.35 -9.75 -5.77
C GLN A 36 -7.25 -8.59 -6.17
N LEU A 37 -8.55 -8.73 -6.02
CA LEU A 37 -9.52 -7.69 -6.37
C LEU A 37 -9.28 -6.40 -5.58
N THR A 38 -9.18 -6.51 -4.25
CA THR A 38 -8.99 -5.34 -3.39
C THR A 38 -7.64 -4.66 -3.64
N SER A 39 -6.59 -5.44 -3.87
CA SER A 39 -5.28 -4.91 -4.19
C SER A 39 -5.26 -4.16 -5.53
N GLU A 40 -5.87 -4.73 -6.56
CA GLU A 40 -5.94 -4.10 -7.88
C GLU A 40 -6.72 -2.78 -7.83
N GLN A 41 -7.83 -2.75 -7.10
CA GLN A 41 -8.60 -1.51 -6.90
C GLN A 41 -7.77 -0.44 -6.21
N ASP A 42 -7.05 -0.82 -5.17
CA ASP A 42 -6.19 0.08 -4.43
C ASP A 42 -5.04 0.61 -5.29
N TRP A 43 -4.40 -0.25 -6.06
CA TRP A 43 -3.31 0.14 -6.95
C TRP A 43 -3.77 1.12 -8.01
N GLN A 44 -4.95 0.93 -8.61
CA GLN A 44 -5.52 1.87 -9.56
C GLN A 44 -5.75 3.23 -8.92
N LEU A 45 -6.25 3.24 -7.69
CA LEU A 45 -6.43 4.48 -6.94
C LEU A 45 -5.10 5.17 -6.68
N CYS A 46 -4.09 4.43 -6.27
CA CYS A 46 -2.76 4.96 -6.01
C CYS A 46 -2.13 5.57 -7.27
N GLU A 47 -2.28 4.92 -8.41
CA GLU A 47 -1.79 5.46 -9.69
C GLU A 47 -2.45 6.79 -10.04
N ARG A 48 -3.76 6.87 -9.84
CA ARG A 48 -4.51 8.12 -10.09
C ARG A 48 -4.11 9.22 -9.11
N VAL A 49 -3.92 8.88 -7.85
CA VAL A 49 -3.47 9.82 -6.83
C VAL A 49 -2.08 10.34 -7.17
N GLN A 50 -1.19 9.49 -7.64
CA GLN A 50 0.16 9.90 -8.05
C GLN A 50 0.11 10.91 -9.21
N GLN A 51 -0.77 10.68 -10.17
CA GLN A 51 -0.97 11.65 -11.26
C GLN A 51 -1.49 12.98 -10.72
N GLY A 52 -2.42 12.94 -9.77
CA GLY A 52 -2.94 14.14 -9.12
C GLY A 52 -1.88 14.91 -8.34
N ILE A 53 -1.00 14.21 -7.64
CA ILE A 53 0.11 14.83 -6.89
C ILE A 53 1.07 15.58 -7.82
N GLN A 54 1.25 15.11 -9.04
CA GLN A 54 2.10 15.75 -10.04
C GLN A 54 1.47 17.00 -10.67
N SER A 55 0.19 17.24 -10.39
CA SER A 55 -0.51 18.43 -10.88
C SER A 55 -0.01 19.69 -10.21
N THR A 56 0.05 20.79 -10.95
CA THR A 56 0.40 22.11 -10.41
C THR A 56 -0.63 22.63 -9.42
N ALA A 57 -1.86 22.09 -9.47
CA ALA A 57 -2.95 22.48 -8.56
C ALA A 57 -2.94 21.72 -7.24
N TYR A 58 -2.06 20.73 -7.10
CA TYR A 58 -2.03 19.89 -5.90
C TYR A 58 -1.67 20.70 -4.64
N ARG A 59 -2.41 20.43 -3.57
CA ARG A 59 -2.13 20.92 -2.22
C ARG A 59 -2.27 19.78 -1.23
N PRO A 60 -1.29 19.58 -0.32
CA PRO A 60 -1.43 18.54 0.70
C PRO A 60 -2.64 18.80 1.59
N GLY A 61 -3.39 17.74 1.89
CA GLY A 61 -4.48 17.78 2.83
C GLY A 61 -4.01 17.44 4.25
N PRO A 62 -4.86 17.69 5.26
CA PRO A 62 -4.54 17.31 6.63
C PRO A 62 -4.62 15.81 6.82
N LEU A 63 -3.84 15.28 7.77
CA LEU A 63 -3.90 13.90 8.18
C LEU A 63 -4.95 13.71 9.28
N SER A 64 -5.58 12.54 9.32
CA SER A 64 -6.49 12.17 10.41
C SER A 64 -5.69 11.91 11.68
N LYS A 65 -5.96 12.64 12.74
CA LYS A 65 -5.27 12.46 14.02
C LYS A 65 -5.54 11.09 14.64
N MET A 66 -6.71 10.51 14.38
CA MET A 66 -7.10 9.23 14.99
C MET A 66 -6.65 8.02 14.17
N ARG A 67 -6.55 8.16 12.85
CA ARG A 67 -6.28 7.03 11.95
C ARG A 67 -4.89 7.07 11.34
N GLU A 68 -4.28 8.24 11.25
CA GLU A 68 -3.03 8.44 10.54
C GLU A 68 -1.90 8.94 11.46
N TYR A 69 -2.02 8.72 12.77
CA TYR A 69 -1.01 9.17 13.72
C TYR A 69 0.36 8.51 13.49
N ASN A 70 0.38 7.26 13.02
CA ASN A 70 1.63 6.58 12.70
C ASN A 70 2.30 7.18 11.47
N LEU A 71 1.51 7.62 10.49
CA LEU A 71 2.02 8.31 9.32
C LEU A 71 2.63 9.66 9.70
N GLU A 72 1.97 10.41 10.58
CA GLU A 72 2.49 11.65 11.11
C GLU A 72 3.83 11.42 11.83
N ALA A 73 3.90 10.39 12.68
CA ALA A 73 5.13 10.03 13.39
C ALA A 73 6.27 9.69 12.42
N PHE A 74 5.97 8.95 11.35
CA PHE A 74 6.94 8.64 10.30
C PHE A 74 7.46 9.91 9.62
N ILE A 75 6.56 10.83 9.26
CA ILE A 75 6.94 12.08 8.61
C ILE A 75 7.87 12.91 9.52
N HIS A 76 7.53 13.00 10.81
CA HIS A 76 8.39 13.73 11.77
C HIS A 76 9.76 13.08 11.90
N TRP A 77 9.83 11.76 11.96
CA TRP A 77 11.09 11.03 11.97
C TRP A 77 11.90 11.32 10.70
N TYR A 78 11.26 11.23 9.55
CA TYR A 78 11.91 11.44 8.25
C TYR A 78 12.50 12.84 8.15
N LEU A 79 11.74 13.87 8.55
CA LEU A 79 12.21 15.25 8.51
C LEU A 79 13.44 15.46 9.41
N ARG A 80 13.49 14.78 10.56
CA ARG A 80 14.67 14.87 11.43
C ARG A 80 15.91 14.24 10.77
N GLN A 81 15.74 13.24 9.91
CA GLN A 81 16.86 12.64 9.20
C GLN A 81 17.45 13.57 8.14
N LEU A 82 16.69 14.54 7.68
CA LEU A 82 17.15 15.51 6.67
C LEU A 82 17.88 16.71 7.26
N GLU A 83 17.86 16.86 8.56
CA GLU A 83 18.57 17.95 9.26
C GLU A 83 20.10 17.71 9.33
#